data_3930ec555589e162779d098b961f3a10
#
_entry.id   3930ec555589e162779d098b961f3a10
#
_cell.length_a   1.000
_cell.length_b   1.000
_cell.length_c   1.000
_cell.angle_alpha   90.00
_cell.angle_beta   90.00
_cell.angle_gamma   90.00
#
_symmetry.space_group_name_H-M   'P 1'
#
loop_
_entity.id
_entity.type
_entity.pdbx_description
1 polymer ?
#
loop_
_entity_poly.entity_id
_entity_poly.type
_entity_poly.pdbx_seq_one_letter_code
_entity_poly.pdbx_strand_id
1 'polypeptide(L)'
;KHVELNPQIFSSQRGSINMSVLRNDKGRAERLMYAAYNSLINLDADLHRDLRTQQAAFFFPAYIETLKERVGRKIDDLLDNMERQGPVVDFAKLFSIELPMFTLCEMLGVDEEDRADIIKWMHYLELAPQFITHPFRMLLAEPSFPFRFEKILHDMFSYGERVMADRIRNPREDLLTTIANATLGEKPLSQSYLDGSWLLIIFAGNDTTRNSLSGTIRLLTEFPEQRQMVLDDPSLIERMSHEALRMVSP
;
A
#
# COMPACT_ATOMS: atom_id res chain seq x y z
N LYS A 1 4.57 20.63 9.22
CA LYS A 1 3.58 21.04 10.25
C LYS A 1 2.75 22.26 9.83
N HIS A 2 3.36 23.37 9.30
CA HIS A 2 2.58 24.53 8.84
C HIS A 2 1.70 24.19 7.62
N VAL A 3 2.25 23.47 6.64
CA VAL A 3 1.52 23.03 5.43
C VAL A 3 0.33 22.13 5.80
N GLU A 4 0.56 21.11 6.60
CA GLU A 4 -0.44 20.12 7.02
C GLU A 4 -1.61 20.70 7.83
N LEU A 5 -1.34 21.77 8.60
CA LEU A 5 -2.35 22.43 9.44
C LEU A 5 -3.19 23.49 8.68
N ASN A 6 -2.89 23.75 7.42
CA ASN A 6 -3.56 24.77 6.61
C ASN A 6 -4.06 24.20 5.27
N PRO A 7 -4.95 23.19 5.27
CA PRO A 7 -5.46 22.58 4.04
C PRO A 7 -6.22 23.55 3.13
N GLN A 8 -6.76 24.64 3.69
CA GLN A 8 -7.40 25.70 2.93
C GLN A 8 -6.42 26.48 2.02
N ILE A 9 -5.12 26.46 2.35
CA ILE A 9 -4.05 27.08 1.54
C ILE A 9 -3.35 26.01 0.71
N PHE A 10 -3.05 24.86 1.34
CA PHE A 10 -2.28 23.74 0.77
C PHE A 10 -3.20 22.54 0.58
N SER A 11 -4.04 22.58 -0.46
CA SER A 11 -5.01 21.54 -0.75
C SER A 11 -4.34 20.33 -1.42
N SER A 12 -4.66 19.12 -0.95
CA SER A 12 -4.29 17.84 -1.58
C SER A 12 -5.16 17.53 -2.80
N GLN A 13 -6.35 18.11 -2.91
CA GLN A 13 -7.32 17.82 -3.98
C GLN A 13 -6.87 18.30 -5.37
N ARG A 14 -5.92 19.23 -5.45
CA ARG A 14 -5.49 19.84 -6.73
C ARG A 14 -4.25 19.21 -7.34
N GLY A 15 -3.55 18.37 -6.64
CA GLY A 15 -2.28 17.83 -7.09
C GLY A 15 -1.91 16.56 -6.38
N SER A 16 -2.47 15.46 -6.84
CA SER A 16 -1.99 14.16 -6.43
C SER A 16 -0.61 13.88 -7.00
N ILE A 17 0.17 13.12 -6.28
CA ILE A 17 1.45 12.58 -6.67
C ILE A 17 1.35 12.02 -8.09
N ASN A 18 1.99 12.67 -9.06
CA ASN A 18 2.18 12.22 -10.43
C ASN A 18 0.94 11.97 -11.31
N MET A 19 -0.27 12.31 -10.85
CA MET A 19 -1.50 12.11 -11.65
C MET A 19 -1.75 13.24 -12.66
N SER A 20 -0.98 14.33 -12.63
CA SER A 20 -1.08 15.43 -13.58
C SER A 20 -0.88 15.00 -15.03
N VAL A 21 -0.13 13.93 -15.28
CA VAL A 21 0.12 13.38 -16.62
C VAL A 21 -1.12 12.64 -17.15
N LEU A 22 -1.89 11.97 -16.30
CA LEU A 22 -3.13 11.27 -16.66
C LEU A 22 -4.31 12.23 -16.85
N ARG A 23 -4.20 13.47 -16.39
CA ARG A 23 -5.27 14.48 -16.45
C ARG A 23 -5.76 14.80 -17.86
N ASN A 24 -4.96 14.54 -18.87
CA ASN A 24 -5.29 14.80 -20.28
C ASN A 24 -5.75 13.56 -21.06
N ASP A 25 -5.72 12.37 -20.43
CA ASP A 25 -6.14 11.11 -21.06
C ASP A 25 -7.63 10.89 -20.85
N LYS A 26 -8.43 11.41 -21.76
CA LYS A 26 -9.88 11.20 -21.78
C LYS A 26 -10.19 9.79 -22.32
N GLY A 27 -10.40 8.84 -21.42
CA GLY A 27 -10.98 7.54 -21.77
C GLY A 27 -10.35 6.32 -21.10
N ARG A 28 -9.10 5.97 -21.37
CA ARG A 28 -8.51 4.70 -20.91
C ARG A 28 -8.10 4.70 -19.42
N ALA A 29 -7.59 5.82 -18.92
CA ALA A 29 -7.21 5.97 -17.52
C ALA A 29 -8.23 6.75 -16.68
N GLU A 30 -9.42 7.00 -17.19
CA GLU A 30 -10.42 7.84 -16.52
C GLU A 30 -10.81 7.28 -15.16
N ARG A 31 -11.08 5.97 -15.06
CA ARG A 31 -11.41 5.31 -13.78
C ARG A 31 -10.26 5.41 -12.78
N LEU A 32 -9.02 5.18 -13.23
CA LEU A 32 -7.83 5.32 -12.39
C LEU A 32 -7.65 6.76 -11.89
N MET A 33 -7.88 7.74 -12.75
CA MET A 33 -7.81 9.15 -12.40
C MET A 33 -8.86 9.53 -11.35
N TYR A 34 -10.13 9.14 -11.54
CA TYR A 34 -11.20 9.40 -10.57
C TYR A 34 -10.95 8.67 -9.24
N ALA A 35 -10.48 7.42 -9.28
CA ALA A 35 -10.09 6.68 -8.10
C ALA A 35 -8.98 7.40 -7.33
N ALA A 36 -7.93 7.85 -8.02
CA ALA A 36 -6.84 8.57 -7.39
C ALA A 36 -7.30 9.88 -6.74
N TYR A 37 -8.12 10.69 -7.42
CA TYR A 37 -8.65 11.94 -6.85
C TYR A 37 -9.56 11.72 -5.64
N ASN A 38 -10.28 10.60 -5.59
CA ASN A 38 -11.17 10.24 -4.49
C ASN A 38 -10.53 9.29 -3.46
N SER A 39 -9.22 9.07 -3.55
CA SER A 39 -8.46 8.35 -2.53
C SER A 39 -8.25 9.22 -1.30
N LEU A 40 -8.20 8.62 -0.11
CA LEU A 40 -8.08 9.32 1.17
C LEU A 40 -6.93 10.33 1.21
N ILE A 41 -5.79 10.02 0.59
CA ILE A 41 -4.60 10.89 0.57
C ILE A 41 -4.83 12.21 -0.21
N ASN A 42 -5.81 12.25 -1.10
CA ASN A 42 -6.14 13.40 -1.92
C ASN A 42 -7.38 14.17 -1.44
N LEU A 43 -7.93 13.79 -0.29
CA LEU A 43 -9.07 14.47 0.32
C LEU A 43 -8.59 15.48 1.36
N ASP A 44 -9.34 16.56 1.51
CA ASP A 44 -9.06 17.60 2.49
C ASP A 44 -10.19 17.76 3.52
N ALA A 45 -9.86 18.43 4.62
CA ALA A 45 -10.79 18.92 5.65
C ALA A 45 -11.77 17.84 6.18
N ASP A 46 -13.05 18.14 6.18
CA ASP A 46 -14.08 17.28 6.79
C ASP A 46 -14.21 15.96 6.05
N LEU A 47 -14.11 15.97 4.73
CA LEU A 47 -14.23 14.78 3.90
C LEU A 47 -13.11 13.75 4.21
N HIS A 48 -11.87 14.24 4.31
CA HIS A 48 -10.74 13.40 4.72
C HIS A 48 -10.95 12.87 6.15
N ARG A 49 -11.34 13.76 7.08
CA ARG A 49 -11.53 13.38 8.49
C ARG A 49 -12.60 12.33 8.65
N ASP A 50 -13.74 12.50 7.99
CA ASP A 50 -14.88 11.60 8.10
C ASP A 50 -14.53 10.19 7.60
N LEU A 51 -13.90 10.07 6.44
CA LEU A 51 -13.48 8.76 5.90
C LEU A 51 -12.35 8.14 6.71
N ARG A 52 -11.35 8.93 7.13
CA ARG A 52 -10.25 8.43 7.97
C ARG A 52 -10.75 7.91 9.30
N THR A 53 -11.71 8.60 9.94
CA THR A 53 -12.25 8.18 11.22
C THR A 53 -12.96 6.83 11.14
N GLN A 54 -13.72 6.59 10.06
CA GLN A 54 -14.41 5.32 9.86
C GLN A 54 -13.44 4.14 9.73
N GLN A 55 -12.27 4.34 9.13
CA GLN A 55 -11.25 3.30 8.93
C GLN A 55 -10.26 3.17 10.10
N ALA A 56 -10.23 4.13 11.02
CA ALA A 56 -9.18 4.27 12.02
C ALA A 56 -9.02 3.06 12.96
N ALA A 57 -10.09 2.33 13.23
CA ALA A 57 -10.07 1.18 14.14
C ALA A 57 -9.05 0.10 13.71
N PHE A 58 -8.86 -0.10 12.40
CA PHE A 58 -7.91 -1.07 11.84
C PHE A 58 -6.44 -0.65 11.98
N PHE A 59 -6.17 0.57 12.42
CA PHE A 59 -4.85 1.10 12.65
C PHE A 59 -4.54 1.35 14.13
N PHE A 60 -5.46 1.00 15.02
CA PHE A 60 -5.24 1.11 16.46
C PHE A 60 -4.51 -0.10 17.02
N PRO A 61 -3.73 0.07 18.11
CA PRO A 61 -2.96 -1.00 18.73
C PRO A 61 -3.77 -2.27 19.01
N ALA A 62 -5.05 -2.13 19.41
CA ALA A 62 -5.92 -3.25 19.70
C ALA A 62 -6.13 -4.17 18.49
N TYR A 63 -6.32 -3.63 17.30
CA TYR A 63 -6.44 -4.43 16.08
C TYR A 63 -5.08 -4.98 15.63
N ILE A 64 -4.04 -4.16 15.67
CA ILE A 64 -2.68 -4.58 15.29
C ILE A 64 -2.22 -5.79 16.12
N GLU A 65 -2.56 -5.83 17.41
CA GLU A 65 -2.24 -6.98 18.27
C GLU A 65 -2.90 -8.27 17.78
N THR A 66 -4.09 -8.21 17.16
CA THR A 66 -4.76 -9.41 16.59
C THR A 66 -4.00 -10.00 15.39
N LEU A 67 -3.21 -9.19 14.69
CA LEU A 67 -2.39 -9.64 13.56
C LEU A 67 -1.04 -10.23 13.98
N LYS A 68 -0.57 -9.89 15.18
CA LYS A 68 0.80 -10.16 15.65
C LYS A 68 1.20 -11.62 15.56
N GLU A 69 0.33 -12.52 15.97
CA GLU A 69 0.62 -13.96 15.92
C GLU A 69 0.76 -14.47 14.48
N ARG A 70 -0.15 -14.05 13.58
CA ARG A 70 -0.12 -14.47 12.17
C ARG A 70 1.09 -13.89 11.43
N VAL A 71 1.36 -12.61 11.67
CA VAL A 71 2.53 -11.93 11.10
C VAL A 71 3.83 -12.54 11.65
N GLY A 72 3.88 -12.86 12.96
CA GLY A 72 5.01 -13.55 13.58
C GLY A 72 5.30 -14.89 12.91
N ARG A 73 4.29 -15.75 12.74
CA ARG A 73 4.45 -17.03 12.02
C ARG A 73 4.96 -16.81 10.59
N LYS A 74 4.43 -15.81 9.88
CA LYS A 74 4.93 -15.50 8.53
C LYS A 74 6.38 -15.06 8.53
N ILE A 75 6.82 -14.30 9.53
CA ILE A 75 8.23 -13.91 9.69
C ILE A 75 9.09 -15.15 9.86
N ASP A 76 8.71 -16.07 10.75
CA ASP A 76 9.45 -17.32 10.99
C ASP A 76 9.54 -18.15 9.70
N ASP A 77 8.45 -18.34 8.97
CA ASP A 77 8.43 -19.04 7.68
C ASP A 77 9.36 -18.40 6.63
N LEU A 78 9.40 -17.06 6.55
CA LEU A 78 10.28 -16.34 5.64
C LEU A 78 11.75 -16.49 6.02
N LEU A 79 12.08 -16.41 7.31
CA LEU A 79 13.43 -16.60 7.81
C LEU A 79 13.91 -18.04 7.56
N ASP A 80 13.09 -19.04 7.87
CA ASP A 80 13.38 -20.44 7.59
C ASP A 80 13.60 -20.70 6.09
N ASN A 81 12.81 -20.04 5.23
CA ASN A 81 13.00 -20.13 3.79
C ASN A 81 14.33 -19.52 3.34
N MET A 82 14.71 -18.38 3.89
CA MET A 82 15.98 -17.74 3.61
C MET A 82 17.15 -18.61 4.06
N GLU A 83 17.08 -19.22 5.24
CA GLU A 83 18.11 -20.10 5.79
C GLU A 83 18.32 -21.34 4.88
N ARG A 84 17.22 -21.94 4.38
CA ARG A 84 17.29 -23.08 3.45
C ARG A 84 17.93 -22.74 2.10
N GLN A 85 17.87 -21.49 1.65
CA GLN A 85 18.46 -21.06 0.37
C GLN A 85 19.98 -20.85 0.43
N GLY A 86 20.56 -20.78 1.63
CA GLY A 86 22.00 -20.72 1.86
C GLY A 86 22.50 -19.42 2.44
N PRO A 87 23.85 -19.23 2.49
CA PRO A 87 24.46 -18.14 3.21
C PRO A 87 24.35 -16.77 2.54
N VAL A 88 23.96 -16.72 1.28
CA VAL A 88 23.78 -15.47 0.51
C VAL A 88 22.43 -15.51 -0.16
N VAL A 89 21.57 -14.56 0.23
CA VAL A 89 20.19 -14.48 -0.25
C VAL A 89 19.82 -13.06 -0.63
N ASP A 90 18.82 -12.92 -1.49
CA ASP A 90 18.19 -11.63 -1.79
C ASP A 90 17.11 -11.35 -0.75
N PHE A 91 17.47 -10.56 0.29
CA PHE A 91 16.56 -10.17 1.37
C PHE A 91 15.35 -9.39 0.87
N ALA A 92 15.54 -8.51 -0.13
CA ALA A 92 14.45 -7.73 -0.66
C ALA A 92 13.38 -8.62 -1.31
N LYS A 93 13.82 -9.61 -2.08
CA LYS A 93 12.94 -10.55 -2.78
C LYS A 93 12.26 -11.55 -1.83
N LEU A 94 13.02 -12.09 -0.87
CA LEU A 94 12.53 -13.20 -0.04
C LEU A 94 11.79 -12.75 1.22
N PHE A 95 12.01 -11.51 1.66
CA PHE A 95 11.44 -11.01 2.90
C PHE A 95 10.68 -9.69 2.73
N SER A 96 11.37 -8.64 2.19
CA SER A 96 10.79 -7.29 2.21
C SER A 96 9.58 -7.12 1.30
N ILE A 97 9.46 -7.89 0.22
CA ILE A 97 8.28 -7.92 -0.67
C ILE A 97 7.15 -8.72 -0.03
N GLU A 98 7.47 -9.89 0.53
CA GLU A 98 6.50 -10.87 1.00
C GLU A 98 5.76 -10.43 2.27
N LEU A 99 6.49 -9.91 3.27
CA LEU A 99 5.92 -9.62 4.58
C LEU A 99 4.87 -8.49 4.56
N PRO A 100 5.12 -7.32 3.93
CA PRO A 100 4.11 -6.26 3.85
C PRO A 100 2.88 -6.69 3.08
N MET A 101 3.06 -7.46 1.99
CA MET A 101 1.97 -7.98 1.19
C MET A 101 1.09 -8.94 2.00
N PHE A 102 1.70 -9.87 2.71
CA PHE A 102 0.97 -10.77 3.60
C PHE A 102 0.16 -9.98 4.62
N THR A 103 0.79 -9.02 5.32
CA THR A 103 0.15 -8.21 6.34
C THR A 103 -1.03 -7.41 5.78
N LEU A 104 -0.86 -6.81 4.60
CA LEU A 104 -1.90 -6.06 3.91
C LEU A 104 -3.11 -6.95 3.56
N CYS A 105 -2.86 -8.13 2.99
CA CYS A 105 -3.91 -9.08 2.65
C CYS A 105 -4.68 -9.57 3.88
N GLU A 106 -3.98 -9.77 5.01
CA GLU A 106 -4.62 -10.11 6.29
C GLU A 106 -5.54 -9.00 6.79
N MET A 107 -5.11 -7.74 6.71
CA MET A 107 -5.93 -6.57 7.11
C MET A 107 -7.14 -6.38 6.20
N LEU A 108 -6.99 -6.63 4.91
CA LEU A 108 -8.05 -6.51 3.91
C LEU A 108 -9.02 -7.69 3.94
N GLY A 109 -8.67 -8.81 4.57
CA GLY A 109 -9.45 -10.04 4.53
C GLY A 109 -9.46 -10.67 3.13
N VAL A 110 -8.37 -10.53 2.36
CA VAL A 110 -8.20 -11.13 1.04
C VAL A 110 -7.89 -12.60 1.19
N ASP A 111 -8.62 -13.45 0.47
CA ASP A 111 -8.42 -14.89 0.46
C ASP A 111 -7.04 -15.25 -0.15
N GLU A 112 -6.42 -16.31 0.35
CA GLU A 112 -5.02 -16.65 0.01
C GLU A 112 -4.80 -16.87 -1.49
N GLU A 113 -5.79 -17.46 -2.16
CA GLU A 113 -5.77 -17.73 -3.60
C GLU A 113 -5.71 -16.46 -4.47
N ASP A 114 -6.20 -15.32 -3.97
CA ASP A 114 -6.24 -14.04 -4.69
C ASP A 114 -4.96 -13.19 -4.49
N ARG A 115 -4.10 -13.56 -3.52
CA ARG A 115 -2.91 -12.75 -3.14
C ARG A 115 -1.91 -12.59 -4.29
N ALA A 116 -1.76 -13.62 -5.11
CA ALA A 116 -0.87 -13.58 -6.27
C ALA A 116 -1.29 -12.52 -7.30
N ASP A 117 -2.58 -12.34 -7.52
CA ASP A 117 -3.09 -11.30 -8.41
C ASP A 117 -2.85 -9.89 -7.85
N ILE A 118 -3.00 -9.70 -6.54
CA ILE A 118 -2.69 -8.41 -5.89
C ILE A 118 -1.22 -8.05 -6.07
N ILE A 119 -0.29 -8.98 -5.85
CA ILE A 119 1.15 -8.78 -6.08
C ILE A 119 1.42 -8.35 -7.52
N LYS A 120 0.77 -8.99 -8.48
CA LYS A 120 0.90 -8.67 -9.89
C LYS A 120 0.37 -7.26 -10.21
N TRP A 121 -0.80 -6.88 -9.70
CA TRP A 121 -1.37 -5.55 -9.92
C TRP A 121 -0.46 -4.46 -9.37
N MET A 122 0.08 -4.66 -8.18
CA MET A 122 1.02 -3.73 -7.56
C MET A 122 2.27 -3.54 -8.39
N HIS A 123 2.88 -4.63 -8.88
CA HIS A 123 4.06 -4.55 -9.74
C HIS A 123 3.80 -3.66 -10.97
N TYR A 124 2.63 -3.81 -11.62
CA TYR A 124 2.29 -2.96 -12.77
C TYR A 124 2.00 -1.50 -12.38
N LEU A 125 1.39 -1.26 -11.22
CA LEU A 125 1.19 0.10 -10.71
C LEU A 125 2.52 0.80 -10.41
N GLU A 126 3.51 0.09 -9.87
CA GLU A 126 4.87 0.60 -9.61
C GLU A 126 5.63 0.94 -10.90
N LEU A 127 5.36 0.22 -11.99
CA LEU A 127 5.96 0.50 -13.31
C LEU A 127 5.30 1.67 -14.03
N ALA A 128 4.06 2.02 -13.70
CA ALA A 128 3.31 3.06 -14.40
C ALA A 128 4.01 4.44 -14.42
N PRO A 129 4.60 4.96 -13.33
CA PRO A 129 5.36 6.21 -13.36
C PRO A 129 6.55 6.17 -14.33
N GLN A 130 7.23 5.02 -14.45
CA GLN A 130 8.34 4.85 -15.38
C GLN A 130 7.88 4.87 -16.83
N PHE A 131 6.71 4.28 -17.12
CA PHE A 131 6.10 4.35 -18.44
C PHE A 131 5.72 5.78 -18.80
N ILE A 132 5.20 6.55 -17.85
CA ILE A 132 4.82 7.94 -18.05
C ILE A 132 6.05 8.83 -18.32
N THR A 133 7.13 8.64 -17.54
CA THR A 133 8.33 9.50 -17.61
C THR A 133 9.29 9.08 -18.73
N HIS A 134 9.35 7.80 -19.05
CA HIS A 134 10.28 7.23 -20.03
C HIS A 134 9.58 6.24 -20.99
N PRO A 135 8.55 6.68 -21.75
CA PRO A 135 7.70 5.76 -22.54
C PRO A 135 8.49 4.96 -23.57
N PHE A 136 9.43 5.59 -24.28
CA PHE A 136 10.24 4.90 -25.29
C PHE A 136 11.13 3.80 -24.68
N ARG A 137 11.74 4.05 -23.53
CA ARG A 137 12.57 3.06 -22.83
C ARG A 137 11.74 1.87 -22.38
N MET A 138 10.56 2.14 -21.83
CA MET A 138 9.62 1.09 -21.37
C MET A 138 9.08 0.28 -22.55
N LEU A 139 8.68 0.91 -23.65
CA LEU A 139 8.20 0.22 -24.85
C LEU A 139 9.28 -0.64 -25.51
N LEU A 140 10.55 -0.24 -25.45
CA LEU A 140 11.65 -1.07 -25.91
C LEU A 140 11.91 -2.28 -25.00
N ALA A 141 11.78 -2.10 -23.68
CA ALA A 141 11.96 -3.16 -22.72
C ALA A 141 10.76 -4.14 -22.66
N GLU A 142 9.55 -3.60 -22.72
CA GLU A 142 8.28 -4.33 -22.64
C GLU A 142 7.22 -3.75 -23.60
N PRO A 143 7.25 -4.10 -24.89
CA PRO A 143 6.33 -3.54 -25.90
C PRO A 143 4.84 -3.79 -25.60
N SER A 144 4.54 -4.84 -24.84
CA SER A 144 3.17 -5.21 -24.47
C SER A 144 2.65 -4.47 -23.23
N PHE A 145 3.48 -3.67 -22.55
CA PHE A 145 3.13 -2.99 -21.30
C PHE A 145 1.81 -2.22 -21.36
N PRO A 146 1.53 -1.34 -22.36
CA PRO A 146 0.29 -0.57 -22.38
C PRO A 146 -0.97 -1.44 -22.39
N PHE A 147 -0.97 -2.52 -23.19
CA PHE A 147 -2.09 -3.45 -23.27
C PHE A 147 -2.28 -4.28 -22.00
N ARG A 148 -1.17 -4.72 -21.42
CA ARG A 148 -1.16 -5.46 -20.15
C ARG A 148 -1.60 -4.56 -19.01
N PHE A 149 -1.13 -3.32 -18.97
CA PHE A 149 -1.48 -2.35 -17.93
C PHE A 149 -2.98 -2.04 -17.94
N GLU A 150 -3.59 -1.82 -19.10
CA GLU A 150 -5.04 -1.62 -19.25
C GLU A 150 -5.82 -2.81 -18.70
N LYS A 151 -5.41 -4.04 -19.09
CA LYS A 151 -6.03 -5.27 -18.58
C LYS A 151 -5.87 -5.40 -17.06
N ILE A 152 -4.69 -5.13 -16.53
CA ILE A 152 -4.38 -5.17 -15.09
C ILE A 152 -5.27 -4.19 -14.31
N LEU A 153 -5.42 -2.96 -14.79
CA LEU A 153 -6.30 -1.97 -14.15
C LEU A 153 -7.76 -2.44 -14.16
N HIS A 154 -8.22 -2.99 -15.28
CA HIS A 154 -9.56 -3.55 -15.37
C HIS A 154 -9.78 -4.69 -14.38
N ASP A 155 -8.87 -5.66 -14.35
CA ASP A 155 -8.95 -6.83 -13.47
C ASP A 155 -8.92 -6.39 -11.98
N MET A 156 -8.03 -5.46 -11.63
CA MET A 156 -7.88 -4.91 -10.27
C MET A 156 -9.16 -4.20 -9.78
N PHE A 157 -9.72 -3.31 -10.58
CA PHE A 157 -10.94 -2.60 -10.18
C PHE A 157 -12.17 -3.51 -10.18
N SER A 158 -12.25 -4.46 -11.11
CA SER A 158 -13.34 -5.43 -11.14
C SER A 158 -13.30 -6.36 -9.93
N TYR A 159 -12.11 -6.74 -9.49
CA TYR A 159 -11.93 -7.50 -8.25
C TYR A 159 -12.37 -6.69 -7.04
N GLY A 160 -11.89 -5.45 -6.88
CA GLY A 160 -12.27 -4.57 -5.78
C GLY A 160 -13.78 -4.35 -5.69
N GLU A 161 -14.42 -4.09 -6.81
CA GLU A 161 -15.88 -3.94 -6.92
C GLU A 161 -16.62 -5.20 -6.47
N ARG A 162 -16.19 -6.38 -6.95
CA ARG A 162 -16.78 -7.67 -6.58
C ARG A 162 -16.65 -7.96 -5.10
N VAL A 163 -15.45 -7.77 -4.54
CA VAL A 163 -15.18 -8.04 -3.12
C VAL A 163 -15.93 -7.06 -2.22
N MET A 164 -15.97 -5.77 -2.55
CA MET A 164 -16.73 -4.79 -1.78
C MET A 164 -18.24 -5.06 -1.84
N ALA A 165 -18.78 -5.43 -3.01
CA ALA A 165 -20.17 -5.84 -3.13
C ALA A 165 -20.49 -7.10 -2.30
N ASP A 166 -19.53 -8.02 -2.18
CA ASP A 166 -19.67 -9.17 -1.26
C ASP A 166 -19.66 -8.72 0.20
N ARG A 167 -18.74 -7.83 0.61
CA ARG A 167 -18.66 -7.30 1.99
C ARG A 167 -19.87 -6.50 2.43
N ILE A 168 -20.60 -5.88 1.51
CA ILE A 168 -21.90 -5.24 1.81
C ILE A 168 -22.95 -6.31 2.18
N ARG A 169 -22.96 -7.46 1.47
CA ARG A 169 -23.93 -8.54 1.69
C ARG A 169 -23.52 -9.46 2.83
N ASN A 170 -22.24 -9.74 2.94
CA ASN A 170 -21.62 -10.69 3.86
C ASN A 170 -20.48 -10.01 4.63
N PRO A 171 -20.78 -9.16 5.63
CA PRO A 171 -19.75 -8.44 6.40
C PRO A 171 -18.78 -9.40 7.10
N ARG A 172 -17.49 -9.05 7.10
CA ARG A 172 -16.42 -9.73 7.86
C ARG A 172 -15.73 -8.71 8.79
N GLU A 173 -14.94 -9.21 9.73
CA GLU A 173 -14.08 -8.33 10.56
C GLU A 173 -12.79 -7.95 9.79
N ASP A 174 -12.96 -7.22 8.69
CA ASP A 174 -11.85 -6.78 7.83
C ASP A 174 -12.01 -5.32 7.40
N LEU A 175 -10.91 -4.72 6.95
CA LEU A 175 -10.88 -3.33 6.50
C LEU A 175 -11.75 -3.12 5.25
N LEU A 176 -11.86 -4.13 4.36
CA LEU A 176 -12.72 -4.02 3.18
C LEU A 176 -14.19 -3.91 3.53
N THR A 177 -14.67 -4.60 4.56
CA THR A 177 -16.04 -4.45 5.07
C THR A 177 -16.29 -3.01 5.53
N THR A 178 -15.35 -2.42 6.26
CA THR A 178 -15.47 -1.04 6.72
C THR A 178 -15.50 -0.06 5.56
N ILE A 179 -14.64 -0.22 4.56
CA ILE A 179 -14.62 0.63 3.36
C ILE A 179 -15.91 0.49 2.56
N ALA A 180 -16.35 -0.74 2.32
CA ALA A 180 -17.54 -1.02 1.53
C ALA A 180 -18.83 -0.45 2.13
N ASN A 181 -18.89 -0.35 3.46
CA ASN A 181 -20.02 0.19 4.21
C ASN A 181 -19.82 1.63 4.69
N ALA A 182 -18.69 2.27 4.31
CA ALA A 182 -18.42 3.65 4.70
C ALA A 182 -19.40 4.62 4.03
N THR A 183 -19.64 5.76 4.70
CA THR A 183 -20.58 6.78 4.25
C THR A 183 -19.94 8.15 4.22
N LEU A 184 -20.50 9.03 3.39
CA LEU A 184 -20.27 10.47 3.45
C LEU A 184 -21.57 11.16 3.90
N GLY A 185 -21.58 11.63 5.13
CA GLY A 185 -22.83 11.96 5.82
C GLY A 185 -23.70 10.71 5.94
N GLU A 186 -24.95 10.79 5.43
CA GLU A 186 -25.90 9.66 5.46
C GLU A 186 -25.89 8.79 4.18
N LYS A 187 -25.04 9.11 3.19
CA LYS A 187 -25.03 8.43 1.89
C LYS A 187 -23.89 7.45 1.78
N PRO A 188 -24.11 6.23 1.24
CA PRO A 188 -23.04 5.31 0.88
C PRO A 188 -22.02 5.98 -0.05
N LEU A 189 -20.78 5.53 0.01
CA LEU A 189 -19.74 6.00 -0.90
C LEU A 189 -20.10 5.71 -2.35
N SER A 190 -19.82 6.66 -3.23
CA SER A 190 -19.89 6.39 -4.67
C SER A 190 -18.76 5.44 -5.10
N GLN A 191 -18.91 4.80 -6.26
CA GLN A 191 -17.93 3.85 -6.79
C GLN A 191 -16.53 4.46 -6.89
N SER A 192 -16.40 5.74 -7.25
CA SER A 192 -15.10 6.40 -7.35
C SER A 192 -14.36 6.54 -6.00
N TYR A 193 -15.08 6.69 -4.89
CA TYR A 193 -14.47 6.67 -3.54
C TYR A 193 -14.09 5.26 -3.10
N LEU A 194 -14.91 4.25 -3.46
CA LEU A 194 -14.58 2.84 -3.20
C LEU A 194 -13.33 2.44 -4.01
N ASP A 195 -13.30 2.77 -5.30
CA ASP A 195 -12.14 2.55 -6.17
C ASP A 195 -10.89 3.29 -5.65
N GLY A 196 -11.07 4.52 -5.14
CA GLY A 196 -9.99 5.32 -4.57
C GLY A 196 -9.41 4.73 -3.29
N SER A 197 -10.27 4.22 -2.41
CA SER A 197 -9.85 3.52 -1.19
C SER A 197 -9.12 2.22 -1.53
N TRP A 198 -9.65 1.43 -2.47
CA TRP A 198 -9.04 0.20 -2.95
C TRP A 198 -7.64 0.46 -3.56
N LEU A 199 -7.55 1.39 -4.51
CA LEU A 199 -6.30 1.77 -5.15
C LEU A 199 -5.24 2.23 -4.14
N LEU A 200 -5.64 3.12 -3.21
CA LEU A 200 -4.72 3.67 -2.21
C LEU A 200 -4.14 2.59 -1.32
N ILE A 201 -4.98 1.69 -0.80
CA ILE A 201 -4.53 0.68 0.16
C ILE A 201 -3.60 -0.32 -0.52
N ILE A 202 -3.94 -0.78 -1.72
CA ILE A 202 -3.06 -1.68 -2.48
C ILE A 202 -1.72 -1.00 -2.77
N PHE A 203 -1.74 0.25 -3.26
CA PHE A 203 -0.52 0.94 -3.67
C PHE A 203 0.35 1.37 -2.48
N ALA A 204 -0.26 2.01 -1.47
CA ALA A 204 0.49 2.61 -0.37
C ALA A 204 0.95 1.60 0.70
N GLY A 205 0.24 0.50 0.86
CA GLY A 205 0.48 -0.45 1.96
C GLY A 205 1.72 -1.32 1.79
N ASN A 206 2.26 -1.43 0.60
CA ASN A 206 3.40 -2.32 0.33
C ASN A 206 4.72 -1.59 0.10
N ASP A 207 4.78 -0.64 -0.83
CA ASP A 207 6.04 -0.07 -1.32
C ASP A 207 6.83 0.63 -0.21
N THR A 208 6.17 1.44 0.59
CA THR A 208 6.79 2.16 1.71
C THR A 208 7.35 1.20 2.77
N THR A 209 6.61 0.17 3.15
CA THR A 209 7.05 -0.81 4.15
C THR A 209 8.18 -1.70 3.62
N ARG A 210 8.09 -2.13 2.36
CA ARG A 210 9.15 -2.87 1.67
C ARG A 210 10.48 -2.09 1.65
N ASN A 211 10.42 -0.83 1.25
CA ASN A 211 11.60 0.04 1.19
C ASN A 211 12.15 0.32 2.59
N SER A 212 11.28 0.49 3.60
CA SER A 212 11.69 0.65 5.00
C SER A 212 12.43 -0.56 5.51
N LEU A 213 11.93 -1.78 5.28
CA LEU A 213 12.58 -3.03 5.71
C LEU A 213 13.95 -3.20 5.05
N SER A 214 14.02 -3.10 3.72
CA SER A 214 15.28 -3.21 2.99
C SER A 214 16.29 -2.13 3.39
N GLY A 215 15.82 -0.89 3.51
CA GLY A 215 16.64 0.25 3.92
C GLY A 215 17.16 0.12 5.36
N THR A 216 16.35 -0.42 6.28
CA THR A 216 16.77 -0.68 7.66
C THR A 216 17.91 -1.68 7.72
N ILE A 217 17.80 -2.81 7.01
CA ILE A 217 18.88 -3.82 6.97
C ILE A 217 20.15 -3.23 6.36
N ARG A 218 20.04 -2.42 5.30
CA ARG A 218 21.16 -1.70 4.70
C ARG A 218 21.82 -0.78 5.73
N LEU A 219 21.05 0.05 6.43
CA LEU A 219 21.57 0.96 7.45
C LEU A 219 22.26 0.22 8.60
N LEU A 220 21.67 -0.86 9.11
CA LEU A 220 22.29 -1.69 10.15
C LEU A 220 23.57 -2.41 9.67
N THR A 221 23.75 -2.56 8.36
CA THR A 221 25.00 -3.07 7.77
C THR A 221 26.05 -1.97 7.64
N GLU A 222 25.64 -0.75 7.25
CA GLU A 222 26.51 0.42 7.13
C GLU A 222 26.97 0.95 8.49
N PHE A 223 26.16 0.78 9.55
CA PHE A 223 26.44 1.24 10.91
C PHE A 223 26.48 0.06 11.90
N PRO A 224 27.53 -0.77 11.88
CA PRO A 224 27.59 -2.00 12.69
C PRO A 224 27.56 -1.75 14.21
N GLU A 225 28.03 -0.60 14.69
CA GLU A 225 27.95 -0.20 16.10
C GLU A 225 26.48 0.03 16.52
N GLN A 226 25.64 0.61 15.66
CA GLN A 226 24.22 0.79 15.94
C GLN A 226 23.50 -0.57 15.98
N ARG A 227 23.84 -1.45 15.03
CA ARG A 227 23.34 -2.83 15.04
C ARG A 227 23.69 -3.53 16.35
N GLN A 228 24.95 -3.41 16.83
CA GLN A 228 25.36 -4.05 18.04
C GLN A 228 24.62 -3.51 19.27
N MET A 229 24.40 -2.19 19.35
CA MET A 229 23.58 -1.58 20.42
C MET A 229 22.17 -2.18 20.51
N VAL A 230 21.51 -2.41 19.38
CA VAL A 230 20.16 -3.00 19.34
C VAL A 230 20.19 -4.47 19.72
N LEU A 231 21.26 -5.21 19.34
CA LEU A 231 21.44 -6.61 19.75
C LEU A 231 21.68 -6.75 21.26
N ASP A 232 22.45 -5.81 21.85
CA ASP A 232 22.74 -5.80 23.26
C ASP A 232 21.56 -5.34 24.12
N ASP A 233 20.70 -4.45 23.56
CA ASP A 233 19.50 -3.94 24.22
C ASP A 233 18.30 -3.92 23.26
N PRO A 234 17.51 -5.01 23.19
CA PRO A 234 16.32 -5.09 22.34
C PRO A 234 15.23 -4.05 22.64
N SER A 235 15.25 -3.38 23.80
CA SER A 235 14.30 -2.29 24.09
C SER A 235 14.48 -1.08 23.16
N LEU A 236 15.60 -0.98 22.46
CA LEU A 236 15.88 0.05 21.47
C LEU A 236 15.18 -0.16 20.14
N ILE A 237 14.55 -1.32 19.87
CA ILE A 237 13.94 -1.66 18.57
C ILE A 237 12.89 -0.64 18.15
N GLU A 238 12.05 -0.18 19.06
CA GLU A 238 11.03 0.83 18.74
C GLU A 238 11.67 2.14 18.29
N ARG A 239 12.67 2.63 19.00
CA ARG A 239 13.40 3.87 18.64
C ARG A 239 14.18 3.69 17.35
N MET A 240 14.82 2.54 17.16
CA MET A 240 15.52 2.19 15.93
C MET A 240 14.54 2.18 14.73
N SER A 241 13.34 1.64 14.89
CA SER A 241 12.32 1.60 13.83
C SER A 241 11.91 3.01 13.39
N HIS A 242 11.68 3.92 14.34
CA HIS A 242 11.38 5.32 14.04
C HIS A 242 12.54 6.04 13.34
N GLU A 243 13.76 5.80 13.78
CA GLU A 243 14.96 6.39 13.17
C GLU A 243 15.21 5.82 11.76
N ALA A 244 15.03 4.53 11.59
CA ALA A 244 15.14 3.89 10.28
C ALA A 244 14.13 4.47 9.28
N LEU A 245 12.87 4.65 9.66
CA LEU A 245 11.86 5.32 8.83
C LEU A 245 12.29 6.74 8.45
N ARG A 246 12.83 7.50 9.39
CA ARG A 246 13.34 8.85 9.15
C ARG A 246 14.50 8.87 8.15
N MET A 247 15.42 7.92 8.27
CA MET A 247 16.65 7.84 7.44
C MET A 247 16.38 7.27 6.05
N VAL A 248 15.53 6.27 5.95
CA VAL A 248 15.16 5.64 4.66
C VAL A 248 14.27 6.58 3.86
N SER A 249 13.33 7.27 4.51
CA SER A 249 12.37 8.18 3.87
C SER A 249 11.69 7.53 2.66
N PRO A 250 11.01 6.41 2.85
CA PRO A 250 10.44 5.58 1.79
C PRO A 250 9.36 6.29 0.99
#